data_9fbe04741a643cd9ab874a60bb5c9ede
#
_entry.id   9fbe04741a643cd9ab874a60bb5c9ede
#
_cell.length_a   1.000
_cell.length_b   1.000
_cell.length_c   1.000
_cell.angle_alpha   90.00
_cell.angle_beta   90.00
_cell.angle_gamma   90.00
#
_symmetry.space_group_name_H-M   'P 1'
#
loop_
_entity.id
_entity.type
_entity.pdbx_description
1 polymer ?
#
loop_
_entity_poly.entity_id
_entity_poly.type
_entity_poly.pdbx_seq_one_letter_code
_entity_poly.pdbx_strand_id
1 'polypeptide(L)'
;LAIGTVEYPSGTSIETTREGYLKLEEAAKTLERELNEEFPGKVIIKNRLSTIGFQPQRTKTSRGPGNLNASYGGPHLAEVALELIPGEERSIGAEEIVRRWRNIMPSVPGVKEVGFFSSLFSAGEPVNVQLTSKYMDDLLSAKEELKRELVQFPGVFDVKDNFNIGKEEISIKLLPAAENYGINMIMLGSQVQQAFYGLEVQSIQRGRDEVKVMLRYPKSERASISNLENMMIKTPYGSTIPVRQIAELELGEGLSSIQRKDRKRAINVTAD
;
A
#
# COMPACT_ATOMS: atom_id res chain seq x y z
N LEU A 1 2.30 16.48 -17.34
CA LEU A 1 2.07 15.09 -16.96
C LEU A 1 0.60 14.86 -16.64
N ALA A 2 0.10 13.65 -16.90
CA ALA A 2 -1.11 13.10 -16.33
C ALA A 2 -0.76 11.77 -15.65
N ILE A 3 -1.20 11.56 -14.43
CA ILE A 3 -0.79 10.44 -13.60
C ILE A 3 -2.04 9.73 -13.10
N GLY A 4 -2.09 8.41 -13.30
CA GLY A 4 -3.09 7.52 -12.71
C GLY A 4 -2.41 6.58 -11.71
N THR A 5 -3.03 6.37 -10.56
CA THR A 5 -2.53 5.49 -9.51
C THR A 5 -3.58 4.50 -9.08
N VAL A 6 -3.14 3.32 -8.69
CA VAL A 6 -3.98 2.31 -8.03
C VAL A 6 -3.29 1.90 -6.74
N GLU A 7 -4.03 1.97 -5.63
CA GLU A 7 -3.59 1.55 -4.31
C GLU A 7 -4.57 0.52 -3.75
N TYR A 8 -4.08 -0.66 -3.47
CA TYR A 8 -4.81 -1.70 -2.74
C TYR A 8 -4.50 -1.63 -1.24
N PRO A 9 -5.28 -2.32 -0.39
CA PRO A 9 -4.92 -2.47 1.01
C PRO A 9 -3.52 -3.05 1.18
N SER A 10 -2.80 -2.59 2.21
CA SER A 10 -1.46 -3.09 2.54
C SER A 10 -1.51 -4.61 2.78
N GLY A 11 -0.58 -5.35 2.14
CA GLY A 11 -0.58 -6.82 2.20
C GLY A 11 -1.15 -7.49 0.96
N THR A 12 -1.83 -6.76 0.09
CA THR A 12 -2.30 -7.28 -1.21
C THR A 12 -1.13 -7.78 -2.05
N SER A 13 -1.34 -8.92 -2.72
CA SER A 13 -0.32 -9.54 -3.57
C SER A 13 -0.07 -8.70 -4.83
N ILE A 14 1.12 -8.84 -5.40
CA ILE A 14 1.48 -8.14 -6.64
C ILE A 14 0.64 -8.62 -7.83
N GLU A 15 0.18 -9.87 -7.79
CA GLU A 15 -0.70 -10.46 -8.81
C GLU A 15 -2.06 -9.75 -8.84
N THR A 16 -2.67 -9.54 -7.68
CA THR A 16 -3.93 -8.79 -7.55
C THR A 16 -3.77 -7.33 -7.99
N THR A 17 -2.66 -6.70 -7.57
CA THR A 17 -2.35 -5.32 -7.99
C THR A 17 -2.14 -5.21 -9.49
N ARG A 18 -1.59 -6.25 -10.13
CA ARG A 18 -1.44 -6.32 -11.58
C ARG A 18 -2.78 -6.27 -12.31
N GLU A 19 -3.83 -6.85 -11.77
CA GLU A 19 -5.16 -6.78 -12.38
C GLU A 19 -5.70 -5.34 -12.43
N GLY A 20 -5.56 -4.60 -11.32
CA GLY A 20 -5.93 -3.18 -11.27
C GLY A 20 -5.05 -2.32 -12.18
N TYR A 21 -3.74 -2.59 -12.19
CA TYR A 21 -2.80 -1.93 -13.08
C TYR A 21 -3.16 -2.13 -14.57
N LEU A 22 -3.51 -3.35 -14.98
CA LEU A 22 -3.89 -3.63 -16.38
C LEU A 22 -5.14 -2.85 -16.80
N LYS A 23 -6.11 -2.68 -15.91
CA LYS A 23 -7.29 -1.83 -16.17
C LYS A 23 -6.91 -0.36 -16.32
N LEU A 24 -6.01 0.15 -15.46
CA LEU A 24 -5.52 1.52 -15.53
C LEU A 24 -4.75 1.78 -16.82
N GLU A 25 -3.93 0.82 -17.25
CA GLU A 25 -3.16 0.89 -18.49
C GLU A 25 -4.05 0.82 -19.72
N GLU A 26 -5.07 -0.04 -19.71
CA GLU A 26 -6.03 -0.14 -20.81
C GLU A 26 -6.88 1.13 -20.97
N ALA A 27 -7.29 1.72 -19.85
CA ALA A 27 -7.95 3.02 -19.86
C ALA A 27 -7.04 4.12 -20.43
N ALA A 28 -5.73 4.09 -20.12
CA ALA A 28 -4.76 5.02 -20.70
C ALA A 28 -4.59 4.84 -22.22
N LYS A 29 -4.57 3.60 -22.71
CA LYS A 29 -4.52 3.30 -24.15
C LYS A 29 -5.78 3.76 -24.87
N THR A 30 -6.93 3.60 -24.24
CA THR A 30 -8.20 4.07 -24.80
C THR A 30 -8.22 5.59 -24.89
N LEU A 31 -7.80 6.28 -23.83
CA LEU A 31 -7.65 7.73 -23.83
C LEU A 31 -6.70 8.21 -24.94
N GLU A 32 -5.54 7.56 -25.09
CA GLU A 32 -4.56 7.88 -26.13
C GLU A 32 -5.17 7.76 -27.54
N ARG A 33 -5.95 6.72 -27.79
CA ARG A 33 -6.67 6.53 -29.06
C ARG A 33 -7.70 7.63 -29.31
N GLU A 34 -8.54 7.95 -28.32
CA GLU A 34 -9.53 9.03 -28.41
C GLU A 34 -8.88 10.39 -28.70
N LEU A 35 -7.76 10.70 -28.01
CA LEU A 35 -7.03 11.93 -28.24
C LEU A 35 -6.41 12.00 -29.64
N ASN A 36 -5.88 10.89 -30.17
CA ASN A 36 -5.31 10.82 -31.52
C ASN A 36 -6.39 10.95 -32.61
N GLU A 37 -7.62 10.46 -32.36
CA GLU A 37 -8.77 10.62 -33.26
C GLU A 37 -9.29 12.07 -33.25
N GLU A 38 -9.36 12.70 -32.07
CA GLU A 38 -9.85 14.07 -31.92
C GLU A 38 -8.84 15.13 -32.43
N PHE A 39 -7.54 14.85 -32.30
CA PHE A 39 -6.46 15.75 -32.72
C PHE A 39 -5.55 15.12 -33.79
N PRO A 40 -6.06 14.90 -35.02
CA PRO A 40 -5.29 14.23 -36.05
C PRO A 40 -4.01 15.01 -36.38
N GLY A 41 -2.89 14.28 -36.47
CA GLY A 41 -1.58 14.85 -36.75
C GLY A 41 -0.83 15.44 -35.54
N LYS A 42 -1.39 15.39 -34.35
CA LYS A 42 -0.72 15.76 -33.10
C LYS A 42 -0.64 14.57 -32.14
N VAL A 43 0.56 14.23 -31.70
CA VAL A 43 0.79 13.20 -30.67
C VAL A 43 0.72 13.90 -29.30
N ILE A 44 -0.45 13.90 -28.66
CA ILE A 44 -0.66 14.56 -27.36
C ILE A 44 0.13 13.86 -26.24
N ILE A 45 0.14 12.53 -26.22
CA ILE A 45 0.86 11.71 -25.25
C ILE A 45 2.18 11.28 -25.89
N LYS A 46 3.30 11.83 -25.38
CA LYS A 46 4.64 11.59 -25.91
C LYS A 46 5.23 10.27 -25.45
N ASN A 47 5.12 9.99 -24.14
CA ASN A 47 5.64 8.80 -23.51
C ASN A 47 4.70 8.31 -22.41
N ARG A 48 4.77 7.02 -22.12
CA ARG A 48 4.07 6.39 -21.00
C ARG A 48 5.07 5.62 -20.13
N LEU A 49 5.02 5.88 -18.81
CA LEU A 49 5.75 5.12 -17.81
C LEU A 49 4.75 4.36 -16.96
N SER A 50 4.88 3.05 -16.91
CA SER A 50 4.02 2.17 -16.12
C SER A 50 4.84 1.41 -15.09
N THR A 51 4.41 1.40 -13.84
CA THR A 51 5.12 0.77 -12.72
C THR A 51 4.15 -0.02 -11.84
N ILE A 52 4.62 -1.17 -11.35
CA ILE A 52 3.94 -1.98 -10.32
C ILE A 52 4.91 -2.15 -9.16
N GLY A 53 4.41 -2.00 -7.93
CA GLY A 53 5.22 -2.07 -6.72
C GLY A 53 5.84 -0.75 -6.30
N PHE A 54 5.65 0.31 -7.06
CA PHE A 54 6.17 1.65 -6.75
C PHE A 54 5.36 2.75 -7.45
N GLN A 55 5.24 3.92 -6.81
CA GLN A 55 4.58 5.13 -7.36
C GLN A 55 5.60 6.28 -7.43
N PRO A 56 6.44 6.34 -8.49
CA PRO A 56 7.57 7.27 -8.57
C PRO A 56 7.16 8.74 -8.64
N GLN A 57 6.03 9.07 -9.26
CA GLN A 57 5.59 10.46 -9.38
C GLN A 57 4.90 10.93 -8.10
N ARG A 58 4.10 10.08 -7.45
CA ARG A 58 3.51 10.38 -6.14
C ARG A 58 4.58 10.61 -5.06
N THR A 59 5.69 9.88 -5.11
CA THR A 59 6.84 10.09 -4.22
C THR A 59 7.44 11.48 -4.40
N LYS A 60 7.47 12.02 -5.61
CA LYS A 60 7.99 13.36 -5.89
C LYS A 60 7.07 14.46 -5.40
N THR A 61 5.75 14.28 -5.51
CA THR A 61 4.75 15.29 -5.10
C THR A 61 4.57 15.35 -3.59
N SER A 62 4.77 14.25 -2.89
CA SER A 62 4.60 14.16 -1.42
C SER A 62 5.81 14.63 -0.61
N ARG A 63 6.86 15.16 -1.25
CA ARG A 63 8.05 15.72 -0.59
C ARG A 63 7.80 17.13 -0.04
N GLY A 64 6.75 17.33 0.76
CA GLY A 64 6.61 18.52 1.59
C GLY A 64 7.61 18.51 2.76
N PRO A 65 7.90 19.69 3.38
CA PRO A 65 8.78 19.78 4.53
C PRO A 65 8.17 19.00 5.72
N GLY A 66 8.59 17.78 5.92
CA GLY A 66 8.10 16.88 6.98
C GLY A 66 7.85 15.44 6.54
N ASN A 67 7.86 15.14 5.24
CA ASN A 67 7.54 13.81 4.71
C ASN A 67 8.73 13.14 3.99
N LEU A 68 9.92 13.27 4.56
CA LEU A 68 11.17 12.74 3.99
C LEU A 68 11.22 11.20 3.90
N ASN A 69 10.30 10.49 4.56
CA ASN A 69 10.27 9.04 4.67
C ASN A 69 9.07 8.37 3.99
N ALA A 70 8.24 9.09 3.23
CA ALA A 70 7.16 8.47 2.49
C ALA A 70 7.74 7.70 1.29
N SER A 71 8.02 6.43 1.48
CA SER A 71 8.34 5.49 0.40
C SER A 71 7.03 4.94 -0.14
N TYR A 72 6.58 5.43 -1.29
CA TYR A 72 5.45 4.84 -2.02
C TYR A 72 5.92 3.60 -2.79
N GLY A 73 6.39 2.61 -2.04
CA GLY A 73 6.82 1.31 -2.53
C GLY A 73 6.10 0.18 -1.81
N GLY A 74 5.70 -0.85 -2.53
CA GLY A 74 5.07 -2.05 -2.00
C GLY A 74 4.24 -2.77 -3.05
N PRO A 75 4.02 -4.08 -2.90
CA PRO A 75 3.35 -4.90 -3.90
C PRO A 75 1.90 -4.46 -4.19
N HIS A 76 1.30 -3.66 -3.32
CA HIS A 76 -0.08 -3.16 -3.39
C HIS A 76 -0.23 -1.85 -4.18
N LEU A 77 0.84 -1.33 -4.77
CA LEU A 77 0.87 -0.04 -5.46
C LEU A 77 1.14 -0.21 -6.95
N ALA A 78 0.46 0.60 -7.78
CA ALA A 78 0.77 0.74 -9.20
C ALA A 78 0.57 2.19 -9.66
N GLU A 79 1.28 2.59 -10.71
CA GLU A 79 1.21 3.92 -11.30
C GLU A 79 1.38 3.84 -12.82
N VAL A 80 0.61 4.65 -13.53
CA VAL A 80 0.80 4.95 -14.96
C VAL A 80 0.93 6.46 -15.09
N ALA A 81 2.04 6.92 -15.62
CA ALA A 81 2.31 8.33 -15.88
C ALA A 81 2.40 8.58 -17.39
N LEU A 82 1.63 9.54 -17.87
CA LEU A 82 1.59 9.97 -19.26
C LEU A 82 2.35 11.29 -19.39
N GLU A 83 3.42 11.28 -20.17
CA GLU A 83 4.13 12.48 -20.56
C GLU A 83 3.36 13.16 -21.70
N LEU A 84 2.84 14.34 -21.44
CA LEU A 84 2.13 15.14 -22.43
C LEU A 84 3.11 16.08 -23.14
N ILE A 85 2.82 16.42 -24.39
CA ILE A 85 3.52 17.53 -25.06
C ILE A 85 3.32 18.86 -24.30
N PRO A 86 4.18 19.85 -24.48
CA PRO A 86 4.03 21.16 -23.83
C PRO A 86 2.61 21.75 -23.95
N GLY A 87 2.17 22.48 -22.94
CA GLY A 87 0.82 23.08 -22.90
C GLY A 87 0.54 24.01 -24.07
N GLU A 88 1.55 24.68 -24.55
CA GLU A 88 1.51 25.63 -25.68
C GLU A 88 1.28 24.93 -27.03
N GLU A 89 1.65 23.65 -27.15
CA GLU A 89 1.54 22.86 -28.38
C GLU A 89 0.22 22.06 -28.45
N ARG A 90 -0.56 22.02 -27.36
CA ARG A 90 -1.81 21.25 -27.27
C ARG A 90 -3.02 22.14 -27.04
N SER A 91 -4.14 21.75 -27.64
CA SER A 91 -5.42 22.47 -27.53
C SER A 91 -6.26 21.99 -26.33
N ILE A 92 -5.80 20.99 -25.61
CA ILE A 92 -6.50 20.36 -24.46
C ILE A 92 -5.67 20.49 -23.18
N GLY A 93 -6.31 20.88 -22.07
CA GLY A 93 -5.67 20.99 -20.76
C GLY A 93 -5.30 19.64 -20.15
N ALA A 94 -4.29 19.60 -19.28
CA ALA A 94 -3.90 18.36 -18.57
C ALA A 94 -5.00 17.89 -17.61
N GLU A 95 -5.74 18.79 -17.00
CA GLU A 95 -6.88 18.48 -16.11
C GLU A 95 -8.02 17.81 -16.89
N GLU A 96 -8.31 18.28 -18.10
CA GLU A 96 -9.32 17.68 -18.96
C GLU A 96 -8.91 16.27 -19.39
N ILE A 97 -7.63 16.05 -19.72
CA ILE A 97 -7.07 14.72 -20.05
C ILE A 97 -7.26 13.78 -18.86
N VAL A 98 -6.91 14.22 -17.65
CA VAL A 98 -7.07 13.45 -16.41
C VAL A 98 -8.53 13.14 -16.13
N ARG A 99 -9.44 14.11 -16.32
CA ARG A 99 -10.89 13.94 -16.17
C ARG A 99 -11.45 12.88 -17.12
N ARG A 100 -11.05 12.91 -18.39
CA ARG A 100 -11.43 11.89 -19.39
C ARG A 100 -10.90 10.52 -19.01
N TRP A 101 -9.64 10.43 -18.59
CA TRP A 101 -9.04 9.17 -18.15
C TRP A 101 -9.80 8.57 -16.98
N ARG A 102 -10.15 9.38 -15.98
CA ARG A 102 -10.99 8.96 -14.84
C ARG A 102 -12.34 8.39 -15.29
N ASN A 103 -12.99 9.03 -16.26
CA ASN A 103 -14.29 8.59 -16.79
C ASN A 103 -14.21 7.26 -17.58
N ILE A 104 -13.08 7.02 -18.25
CA ILE A 104 -12.82 5.77 -18.99
C ILE A 104 -12.48 4.61 -18.03
N MET A 105 -11.91 4.93 -16.86
CA MET A 105 -11.44 3.92 -15.91
C MET A 105 -12.60 3.07 -15.38
N PRO A 106 -12.59 1.75 -15.61
CA PRO A 106 -13.62 0.88 -15.06
C PRO A 106 -13.47 0.70 -13.55
N SER A 107 -14.53 0.28 -12.88
CA SER A 107 -14.47 -0.09 -11.46
C SER A 107 -13.45 -1.21 -11.23
N VAL A 108 -12.64 -1.06 -10.19
CA VAL A 108 -11.61 -2.02 -9.79
C VAL A 108 -12.01 -2.63 -8.44
N PRO A 109 -12.37 -3.91 -8.39
CA PRO A 109 -12.77 -4.56 -7.14
C PRO A 109 -11.62 -4.60 -6.12
N GLY A 110 -11.94 -4.39 -4.84
CA GLY A 110 -10.98 -4.50 -3.75
C GLY A 110 -9.91 -3.42 -3.69
N VAL A 111 -9.95 -2.43 -4.59
CA VAL A 111 -9.04 -1.29 -4.55
C VAL A 111 -9.40 -0.38 -3.38
N LYS A 112 -8.39 0.13 -2.69
CA LYS A 112 -8.54 1.15 -1.64
C LYS A 112 -8.72 2.53 -2.25
N GLU A 113 -7.89 2.87 -3.25
CA GLU A 113 -7.90 4.17 -3.91
C GLU A 113 -7.49 4.03 -5.38
N VAL A 114 -8.22 4.74 -6.26
CA VAL A 114 -7.79 5.04 -7.63
C VAL A 114 -7.65 6.55 -7.73
N GLY A 115 -6.42 7.02 -7.90
CA GLY A 115 -6.12 8.46 -7.95
C GLY A 115 -5.76 8.91 -9.36
N PHE A 116 -6.11 10.16 -9.71
CA PHE A 116 -5.73 10.78 -10.97
C PHE A 116 -5.25 12.21 -10.73
N PHE A 117 -4.09 12.57 -11.29
CA PHE A 117 -3.43 13.86 -11.04
C PHE A 117 -2.90 14.46 -12.34
N SER A 118 -3.08 15.77 -12.51
CA SER A 118 -2.59 16.52 -13.68
C SER A 118 -1.32 17.33 -13.41
N SER A 119 -0.93 17.49 -12.15
CA SER A 119 0.19 18.32 -11.73
C SER A 119 1.18 17.55 -10.86
N LEU A 120 2.46 17.84 -11.04
CA LEU A 120 3.54 17.36 -10.15
C LEU A 120 3.67 18.20 -8.87
N PHE A 121 3.08 19.39 -8.86
CA PHE A 121 3.11 20.31 -7.73
C PHE A 121 1.68 20.68 -7.38
N SER A 122 1.16 20.05 -6.34
CA SER A 122 -0.05 20.48 -5.67
C SER A 122 0.34 21.32 -4.45
N ALA A 123 -0.32 22.44 -4.25
CA ALA A 123 -0.20 23.22 -3.01
C ALA A 123 -0.82 22.50 -1.79
N GLY A 124 -1.27 21.29 -1.96
CA GLY A 124 -2.03 20.45 -1.03
C GLY A 124 -3.44 20.23 -1.56
N GLU A 125 -4.17 19.35 -0.92
CA GLU A 125 -5.58 19.14 -1.21
C GLU A 125 -6.39 20.40 -0.79
N PRO A 126 -7.33 20.88 -1.62
CA PRO A 126 -8.15 22.06 -1.32
C PRO A 126 -8.91 21.93 0.00
N VAL A 127 -9.36 20.73 0.31
CA VAL A 127 -9.97 20.41 1.59
C VAL A 127 -9.01 19.51 2.38
N ASN A 128 -8.58 19.97 3.55
CA ASN A 128 -7.72 19.20 4.45
C ASN A 128 -8.16 19.46 5.88
N VAL A 129 -8.88 18.52 6.46
CA VAL A 129 -9.40 18.58 7.83
C VAL A 129 -8.67 17.61 8.72
N GLN A 130 -8.01 18.12 9.77
CA GLN A 130 -7.33 17.31 10.75
C GLN A 130 -8.22 17.05 11.96
N LEU A 131 -8.57 15.81 12.20
CA LEU A 131 -9.30 15.34 13.37
C LEU A 131 -8.29 14.87 14.43
N THR A 132 -8.49 15.22 15.70
CA THR A 132 -7.62 14.78 16.80
C THR A 132 -8.44 14.33 18.00
N SER A 133 -8.13 13.17 18.58
CA SER A 133 -8.71 12.67 19.83
C SER A 133 -7.71 11.84 20.62
N LYS A 134 -7.98 11.65 21.93
CA LYS A 134 -7.31 10.66 22.77
C LYS A 134 -7.85 9.26 22.50
N TYR A 135 -9.13 9.15 22.12
CA TYR A 135 -9.84 7.90 21.90
C TYR A 135 -9.91 7.59 20.41
N MET A 136 -9.60 6.37 20.05
CA MET A 136 -9.55 5.96 18.64
C MET A 136 -10.95 5.82 18.03
N ASP A 137 -11.88 5.29 18.81
CA ASP A 137 -13.25 5.06 18.34
C ASP A 137 -13.96 6.36 17.97
N ASP A 138 -13.75 7.43 18.74
CA ASP A 138 -14.25 8.77 18.43
C ASP A 138 -13.68 9.30 17.12
N LEU A 139 -12.37 9.10 16.89
CA LEU A 139 -11.71 9.52 15.65
C LEU A 139 -12.25 8.78 14.43
N LEU A 140 -12.45 7.46 14.56
CA LEU A 140 -12.99 6.65 13.45
C LEU A 140 -14.42 7.05 13.13
N SER A 141 -15.25 7.25 14.14
CA SER A 141 -16.65 7.68 13.96
C SER A 141 -16.72 9.06 13.30
N ALA A 142 -15.96 10.03 13.83
CA ALA A 142 -15.91 11.40 13.28
C ALA A 142 -15.35 11.43 11.85
N LYS A 143 -14.37 10.61 11.55
CA LYS A 143 -13.81 10.47 10.20
C LYS A 143 -14.87 9.99 9.21
N GLU A 144 -15.61 8.96 9.54
CA GLU A 144 -16.66 8.42 8.66
C GLU A 144 -17.83 9.39 8.49
N GLU A 145 -18.20 10.11 9.55
CA GLU A 145 -19.22 11.16 9.48
C GLU A 145 -18.77 12.31 8.55
N LEU A 146 -17.57 12.83 8.76
CA LEU A 146 -17.00 13.88 7.92
C LEU A 146 -16.92 13.47 6.43
N LYS A 147 -16.48 12.24 6.15
CA LYS A 147 -16.43 11.73 4.77
C LYS A 147 -17.82 11.68 4.13
N ARG A 148 -18.83 11.23 4.85
CA ARG A 148 -20.23 11.18 4.36
C ARG A 148 -20.77 12.57 4.05
N GLU A 149 -20.48 13.54 4.91
CA GLU A 149 -20.91 14.92 4.69
C GLU A 149 -20.19 15.56 3.50
N LEU A 150 -18.88 15.38 3.38
CA LEU A 150 -18.09 15.93 2.29
C LEU A 150 -18.57 15.45 0.90
N VAL A 151 -18.95 14.18 0.78
CA VAL A 151 -19.45 13.61 -0.49
C VAL A 151 -20.77 14.26 -0.95
N GLN A 152 -21.54 14.88 -0.03
CA GLN A 152 -22.82 15.52 -0.37
C GLN A 152 -22.63 16.91 -1.00
N PHE A 153 -21.45 17.53 -0.88
CA PHE A 153 -21.21 18.85 -1.44
C PHE A 153 -20.93 18.78 -2.95
N PRO A 154 -21.68 19.52 -3.79
CA PRO A 154 -21.40 19.58 -5.22
C PRO A 154 -19.98 20.12 -5.49
N GLY A 155 -19.23 19.41 -6.32
CA GLY A 155 -17.87 19.81 -6.68
C GLY A 155 -16.78 19.23 -5.78
N VAL A 156 -17.13 18.51 -4.72
CA VAL A 156 -16.18 17.77 -3.90
C VAL A 156 -16.07 16.33 -4.42
N PHE A 157 -14.86 15.89 -4.66
CA PHE A 157 -14.55 14.53 -5.12
C PHE A 157 -13.26 14.01 -4.46
N ASP A 158 -12.95 12.75 -4.67
CA ASP A 158 -11.76 12.07 -4.11
C ASP A 158 -11.61 12.23 -2.59
N VAL A 159 -12.72 12.11 -1.85
CA VAL A 159 -12.72 12.19 -0.39
C VAL A 159 -11.96 10.99 0.17
N LYS A 160 -10.83 11.23 0.82
CA LYS A 160 -9.91 10.22 1.34
C LYS A 160 -9.44 10.56 2.74
N ASP A 161 -8.88 9.59 3.43
CA ASP A 161 -8.23 9.79 4.73
C ASP A 161 -6.86 9.11 4.77
N ASN A 162 -6.04 9.53 5.71
CA ASN A 162 -4.70 8.96 5.92
C ASN A 162 -4.66 7.85 6.97
N PHE A 163 -5.82 7.40 7.46
CA PHE A 163 -5.89 6.27 8.35
C PHE A 163 -5.74 4.97 7.57
N ASN A 164 -4.64 4.30 7.77
CA ASN A 164 -4.36 3.02 7.14
C ASN A 164 -4.44 1.91 8.19
N ILE A 165 -5.49 1.09 8.09
CA ILE A 165 -5.47 -0.24 8.65
C ILE A 165 -4.32 -0.96 7.95
N GLY A 166 -3.36 -1.45 8.73
CA GLY A 166 -2.18 -2.13 8.20
C GLY A 166 -2.51 -3.52 7.68
N LYS A 167 -1.50 -4.35 7.63
CA LYS A 167 -1.66 -5.77 7.28
C LYS A 167 -2.38 -6.49 8.41
N GLU A 168 -3.10 -7.56 8.05
CA GLU A 168 -3.49 -8.56 9.05
C GLU A 168 -2.24 -9.06 9.76
N GLU A 169 -2.26 -9.04 11.07
CA GLU A 169 -1.17 -9.46 11.93
C GLU A 169 -1.60 -10.65 12.77
N ILE A 170 -0.68 -11.59 12.95
CA ILE A 170 -0.86 -12.71 13.88
C ILE A 170 -0.06 -12.37 15.13
N SER A 171 -0.77 -12.06 16.21
CA SER A 171 -0.17 -11.90 17.52
C SER A 171 0.04 -13.26 18.16
N ILE A 172 1.27 -13.54 18.59
CA ILE A 172 1.63 -14.78 19.25
C ILE A 172 1.75 -14.50 20.75
N LYS A 173 0.87 -15.11 21.53
CA LYS A 173 0.89 -15.02 22.99
C LYS A 173 1.39 -16.32 23.61
N LEU A 174 2.47 -16.27 24.39
CA LEU A 174 2.96 -17.45 25.09
C LEU A 174 1.98 -17.86 26.18
N LEU A 175 1.68 -19.16 26.22
CA LEU A 175 0.94 -19.79 27.31
C LEU A 175 1.91 -20.10 28.48
N PRO A 176 1.41 -20.15 29.73
CA PRO A 176 2.22 -20.55 30.89
C PRO A 176 2.90 -21.90 30.73
N ALA A 177 2.31 -22.79 29.95
CA ALA A 177 2.89 -24.10 29.63
C ALA A 177 4.28 -24.03 28.95
N ALA A 178 4.58 -22.93 28.24
CA ALA A 178 5.87 -22.75 27.55
C ALA A 178 7.06 -22.74 28.52
N GLU A 179 6.88 -22.26 29.76
CA GLU A 179 7.90 -22.22 30.78
C GLU A 179 8.38 -23.62 31.16
N ASN A 180 7.47 -24.60 31.21
CA ASN A 180 7.81 -26.02 31.51
C ASN A 180 8.74 -26.63 30.47
N TYR A 181 8.76 -26.08 29.26
CA TYR A 181 9.61 -26.50 28.14
C TYR A 181 10.84 -25.61 27.97
N GLY A 182 11.05 -24.63 28.87
CA GLY A 182 12.17 -23.68 28.81
C GLY A 182 12.09 -22.72 27.61
N ILE A 183 10.90 -22.53 27.02
CA ILE A 183 10.70 -21.65 25.86
C ILE A 183 10.25 -20.26 26.32
N ASN A 184 10.97 -19.24 25.86
CA ASN A 184 10.60 -17.86 26.01
C ASN A 184 10.19 -17.23 24.67
N MET A 185 9.66 -16.00 24.70
CA MET A 185 9.16 -15.28 23.52
C MET A 185 10.26 -15.07 22.46
N ILE A 186 11.49 -14.81 22.87
CA ILE A 186 12.62 -14.57 21.95
C ILE A 186 12.94 -15.85 21.15
N MET A 187 12.99 -16.99 21.84
CA MET A 187 13.24 -18.29 21.19
C MET A 187 12.13 -18.68 20.23
N LEU A 188 10.86 -18.50 20.64
CA LEU A 188 9.71 -18.79 19.77
C LEU A 188 9.73 -17.86 18.56
N GLY A 189 9.83 -16.54 18.78
CA GLY A 189 9.84 -15.54 17.71
C GLY A 189 10.99 -15.73 16.71
N SER A 190 12.19 -16.08 17.19
CA SER A 190 13.34 -16.38 16.33
C SER A 190 13.10 -17.59 15.43
N GLN A 191 12.56 -18.69 15.98
CA GLN A 191 12.30 -19.90 15.19
C GLN A 191 11.17 -19.67 14.17
N VAL A 192 10.10 -18.96 14.55
CA VAL A 192 9.03 -18.57 13.63
C VAL A 192 9.57 -17.67 12.51
N GLN A 193 10.36 -16.65 12.85
CA GLN A 193 10.97 -15.77 11.88
C GLN A 193 11.85 -16.52 10.88
N GLN A 194 12.70 -17.42 11.36
CA GLN A 194 13.57 -18.22 10.49
C GLN A 194 12.78 -19.14 9.55
N ALA A 195 11.69 -19.73 10.03
CA ALA A 195 10.86 -20.62 9.22
C ALA A 195 10.06 -19.87 8.16
N PHE A 196 9.43 -18.74 8.51
CA PHE A 196 8.51 -18.02 7.64
C PHE A 196 9.19 -16.94 6.80
N TYR A 197 10.00 -16.09 7.39
CA TYR A 197 10.77 -15.06 6.67
C TYR A 197 12.02 -15.64 6.04
N GLY A 198 12.76 -16.41 6.80
CA GLY A 198 13.99 -17.06 6.41
C GLY A 198 15.20 -16.65 7.24
N LEU A 199 16.18 -17.51 7.23
CA LEU A 199 17.51 -17.31 7.78
C LEU A 199 18.48 -17.04 6.62
N GLU A 200 19.18 -15.92 6.64
CA GLU A 200 20.32 -15.67 5.75
C GLU A 200 21.50 -16.57 6.21
N VAL A 201 21.74 -17.61 5.44
CA VAL A 201 22.79 -18.62 5.75
C VAL A 201 24.14 -18.14 5.25
N GLN A 202 24.15 -17.47 4.10
CA GLN A 202 25.36 -17.00 3.44
C GLN A 202 25.06 -15.83 2.50
N SER A 203 26.00 -14.92 2.39
CA SER A 203 26.05 -13.90 1.33
C SER A 203 27.29 -14.12 0.46
N ILE A 204 27.10 -14.12 -0.86
CA ILE A 204 28.16 -14.36 -1.83
C ILE A 204 28.23 -13.17 -2.78
N GLN A 205 29.40 -12.53 -2.85
CA GLN A 205 29.63 -11.47 -3.84
C GLN A 205 29.89 -12.11 -5.23
N ARG A 206 29.06 -11.76 -6.22
CA ARG A 206 29.24 -12.14 -7.62
C ARG A 206 29.37 -10.90 -8.49
N GLY A 207 30.59 -10.49 -8.75
CA GLY A 207 30.85 -9.25 -9.48
C GLY A 207 30.37 -8.03 -8.69
N ARG A 208 29.36 -7.32 -9.22
CA ARG A 208 28.72 -6.16 -8.55
C ARG A 208 27.53 -6.54 -7.67
N ASP A 209 27.04 -7.76 -7.78
CA ASP A 209 25.82 -8.20 -7.11
C ASP A 209 26.15 -9.02 -5.87
N GLU A 210 25.45 -8.72 -4.77
CA GLU A 210 25.43 -9.53 -3.54
C GLU A 210 24.30 -10.54 -3.63
N VAL A 211 24.66 -11.85 -3.68
CA VAL A 211 23.69 -12.95 -3.72
C VAL A 211 23.51 -13.51 -2.32
N LYS A 212 22.31 -13.33 -1.76
CA LYS A 212 21.95 -13.85 -0.43
C LYS A 212 21.34 -15.24 -0.54
N VAL A 213 21.87 -16.18 0.22
CA VAL A 213 21.32 -17.53 0.35
C VAL A 213 20.38 -17.56 1.54
N MET A 214 19.07 -17.68 1.28
CA MET A 214 18.03 -17.69 2.30
C MET A 214 17.46 -19.09 2.48
N LEU A 215 17.47 -19.60 3.71
CA LEU A 215 16.83 -20.84 4.10
C LEU A 215 15.50 -20.55 4.79
N ARG A 216 14.39 -21.09 4.28
CA ARG A 216 13.04 -20.94 4.83
C ARG A 216 12.14 -22.10 4.42
N TYR A 217 11.00 -22.24 5.07
CA TYR A 217 9.98 -23.21 4.67
C TYR A 217 9.46 -22.98 3.26
N PRO A 218 9.06 -24.03 2.52
CA PRO A 218 8.44 -23.88 1.20
C PRO A 218 7.16 -23.07 1.28
N LYS A 219 6.74 -22.47 0.15
CA LYS A 219 5.57 -21.58 0.07
C LYS A 219 4.29 -22.26 0.59
N SER A 220 4.10 -23.55 0.32
CA SER A 220 2.95 -24.34 0.78
C SER A 220 2.86 -24.40 2.31
N GLU A 221 4.00 -24.50 3.01
CA GLU A 221 4.05 -24.58 4.47
C GLU A 221 3.97 -23.21 5.17
N ARG A 222 4.01 -22.11 4.41
CA ARG A 222 3.90 -20.73 4.89
C ARG A 222 2.58 -20.07 4.50
N ALA A 223 1.63 -20.82 3.92
CA ALA A 223 0.43 -20.26 3.30
C ALA A 223 -0.79 -20.25 4.23
N SER A 224 -0.76 -20.88 5.40
CA SER A 224 -1.90 -20.96 6.31
C SER A 224 -1.50 -20.78 7.76
N ILE A 225 -2.46 -20.29 8.56
CA ILE A 225 -2.29 -20.17 10.02
C ILE A 225 -2.13 -21.56 10.66
N SER A 226 -2.84 -22.57 10.15
CA SER A 226 -2.73 -23.94 10.65
C SER A 226 -1.31 -24.50 10.52
N ASN A 227 -0.56 -24.07 9.51
CA ASN A 227 0.85 -24.46 9.38
C ASN A 227 1.70 -23.82 10.48
N LEU A 228 1.38 -22.59 10.90
CA LEU A 228 2.04 -21.95 12.04
C LEU A 228 1.67 -22.64 13.37
N GLU A 229 0.39 -22.99 13.58
CA GLU A 229 -0.06 -23.70 14.80
C GLU A 229 0.63 -25.05 14.95
N ASN A 230 0.81 -25.78 13.84
CA ASN A 230 1.43 -27.11 13.82
C ASN A 230 2.94 -27.07 13.66
N MET A 231 3.54 -25.89 13.48
CA MET A 231 5.00 -25.76 13.39
C MET A 231 5.68 -26.32 14.65
N MET A 232 6.70 -27.16 14.45
CA MET A 232 7.46 -27.77 15.54
C MET A 232 8.56 -26.84 16.02
N ILE A 233 8.50 -26.47 17.29
CA ILE A 233 9.49 -25.62 17.97
C ILE A 233 10.48 -26.51 18.74
N LYS A 234 11.76 -26.26 18.53
CA LYS A 234 12.83 -26.97 19.24
C LYS A 234 13.04 -26.38 20.63
N THR A 235 12.96 -27.21 21.65
CA THR A 235 13.22 -26.81 23.05
C THR A 235 14.72 -26.78 23.34
N PRO A 236 15.17 -26.07 24.40
CA PRO A 236 16.57 -26.10 24.84
C PRO A 236 17.04 -27.50 25.23
N TYR A 237 16.11 -28.38 25.59
CA TYR A 237 16.39 -29.75 26.00
C TYR A 237 16.45 -30.74 24.84
N GLY A 238 16.32 -30.29 23.59
CA GLY A 238 16.45 -31.08 22.38
C GLY A 238 15.15 -31.76 21.91
N SER A 239 14.05 -31.68 22.67
CA SER A 239 12.72 -32.11 22.21
C SER A 239 12.07 -31.09 21.28
N THR A 240 11.00 -31.49 20.59
CA THR A 240 10.20 -30.63 19.73
C THR A 240 8.73 -30.65 20.15
N ILE A 241 8.07 -29.49 20.11
CA ILE A 241 6.66 -29.33 20.47
C ILE A 241 5.98 -28.42 19.48
N PRO A 242 4.70 -28.66 19.14
CA PRO A 242 3.96 -27.76 18.23
C PRO A 242 3.62 -26.43 18.91
N VAL A 243 3.61 -25.33 18.12
CA VAL A 243 3.31 -23.97 18.59
C VAL A 243 2.01 -23.92 19.39
N ARG A 244 0.94 -24.60 18.94
CA ARG A 244 -0.38 -24.64 19.62
C ARG A 244 -0.36 -25.12 21.08
N GLN A 245 0.68 -25.83 21.51
CA GLN A 245 0.81 -26.27 22.92
C GLN A 245 1.42 -25.21 23.82
N ILE A 246 2.12 -24.24 23.25
CA ILE A 246 2.92 -23.24 23.99
C ILE A 246 2.52 -21.81 23.70
N ALA A 247 1.70 -21.59 22.69
CA ALA A 247 1.26 -20.24 22.30
C ALA A 247 -0.16 -20.24 21.73
N GLU A 248 -0.85 -19.15 21.94
CA GLU A 248 -2.12 -18.79 21.34
C GLU A 248 -1.87 -17.80 20.21
N LEU A 249 -2.56 -18.00 19.08
CA LEU A 249 -2.48 -17.15 17.91
C LEU A 249 -3.76 -16.32 17.81
N GLU A 250 -3.63 -15.02 17.86
CA GLU A 250 -4.75 -14.08 17.67
C GLU A 250 -4.57 -13.33 16.36
N LEU A 251 -5.60 -13.37 15.52
CA LEU A 251 -5.67 -12.52 14.34
C LEU A 251 -6.07 -11.11 14.77
N GLY A 252 -5.34 -10.14 14.30
CA GLY A 252 -5.59 -8.72 14.53
C GLY A 252 -5.24 -7.89 13.31
N GLU A 253 -5.66 -6.65 13.34
CA GLU A 253 -5.27 -5.66 12.35
C GLU A 253 -4.16 -4.78 12.92
N GLY A 254 -2.99 -4.82 12.29
CA GLY A 254 -1.91 -3.90 12.62
C GLY A 254 -2.21 -2.49 12.13
N LEU A 255 -1.76 -1.48 12.83
CA LEU A 255 -1.78 -0.11 12.33
C LEU A 255 -0.50 0.15 11.55
N SER A 256 -0.59 0.43 10.25
CA SER A 256 0.59 0.67 9.42
C SER A 256 1.33 1.96 9.81
N SER A 257 0.59 2.97 10.28
CA SER A 257 1.16 4.20 10.82
C SER A 257 0.24 4.83 11.86
N ILE A 258 0.83 5.48 12.86
CA ILE A 258 0.09 6.24 13.86
C ILE A 258 0.58 7.68 13.81
N GLN A 259 -0.26 8.59 13.31
CA GLN A 259 0.03 10.01 13.37
C GLN A 259 -0.42 10.60 14.70
N ARG A 260 0.39 11.50 15.22
CA ARG A 260 0.09 12.24 16.46
C ARG A 260 0.36 13.73 16.27
N LYS A 261 -0.56 14.53 16.80
CA LYS A 261 -0.42 15.98 16.94
C LYS A 261 -0.78 16.37 18.36
N ASP A 262 0.05 17.14 18.99
CA ASP A 262 -0.13 17.60 20.38
C ASP A 262 -0.42 16.43 21.35
N ARG A 263 0.32 15.32 21.22
CA ARG A 263 0.20 14.07 22.00
C ARG A 263 -1.13 13.33 21.84
N LYS A 264 -2.01 13.76 20.92
CA LYS A 264 -3.25 13.07 20.56
C LYS A 264 -3.07 12.33 19.24
N ARG A 265 -3.85 11.29 19.01
CA ARG A 265 -3.93 10.65 17.69
C ARG A 265 -4.58 11.62 16.70
N ALA A 266 -4.09 11.63 15.47
CA ALA A 266 -4.56 12.51 14.42
C ALA A 266 -4.91 11.71 13.16
N ILE A 267 -6.02 12.05 12.53
CA ILE A 267 -6.44 11.56 11.22
C ILE A 267 -6.72 12.79 10.36
N ASN A 268 -6.16 12.83 9.16
CA ASN A 268 -6.47 13.86 8.17
C ASN A 268 -7.48 13.31 7.16
N VAL A 269 -8.55 14.03 6.95
CA VAL A 269 -9.51 13.80 5.86
C VAL A 269 -9.28 14.88 4.81
N THR A 270 -9.08 14.46 3.59
CA THR A 270 -8.77 15.35 2.45
C THR A 270 -9.74 15.12 1.31
N ALA A 271 -9.98 16.14 0.51
CA ALA A 271 -10.78 16.07 -0.71
C ALA A 271 -10.30 17.10 -1.74
N ASP A 272 -10.61 16.85 -2.98
CA ASP A 272 -10.38 17.71 -4.14
C ASP A 272 -11.67 18.37 -4.63
#